data_77a6369bfadf73d8d1b7907d655e500f
#
_entry.id   77a6369bfadf73d8d1b7907d655e500f
#
_cell.length_a   1.000
_cell.length_b   1.000
_cell.length_c   1.000
_cell.angle_alpha   90.00
_cell.angle_beta   90.00
_cell.angle_gamma   90.00
#
_symmetry.space_group_name_H-M   'P 1'
#
loop_
_entity.id
_entity.type
_entity.pdbx_description
1 polymer ?
#
loop_
_entity_poly.entity_id
_entity_poly.type
_entity_poly.pdbx_seq_one_letter_code
_entity_poly.pdbx_strand_id
1 'polypeptide(L)' 'MYSNNCSGYNFIALAASLAILISQEFETDELNILAAFFSALADNIAIIASSK' A
#
# COMPACT_ATOMS: atom_id res chain seq x y z
N MET A 1 -4.47 16.18 16.76
CA MET A 1 -3.19 16.60 16.31
C MET A 1 -3.18 16.80 14.81
N TYR A 2 -2.70 17.94 14.40
CA TYR A 2 -2.73 18.30 13.00
C TYR A 2 -1.97 17.32 12.12
N SER A 3 -0.90 16.77 12.63
CA SER A 3 -0.06 15.88 11.83
C SER A 3 -0.78 14.58 11.49
N ASN A 4 -1.77 14.17 12.27
CA ASN A 4 -2.51 12.96 11.96
C ASN A 4 -3.29 13.10 10.67
N ASN A 5 -3.95 14.24 10.48
CA ASN A 5 -4.69 14.47 9.25
C ASN A 5 -3.75 14.55 8.06
N CYS A 6 -2.66 15.26 8.23
CA CYS A 6 -1.65 15.37 7.17
C CYS A 6 -1.06 14.01 6.85
N SER A 7 -0.85 13.19 7.88
CA SER A 7 -0.27 11.86 7.69
C SER A 7 -1.16 10.97 6.84
N GLY A 8 -2.48 11.05 7.04
CA GLY A 8 -3.40 10.25 6.25
C GLY A 8 -3.28 10.54 4.77
N TYR A 9 -3.35 11.81 4.42
CA TYR A 9 -3.22 12.19 3.02
C TYR A 9 -1.81 11.94 2.50
N ASN A 10 -0.81 12.16 3.33
CA ASN A 10 0.56 11.90 2.94
C ASN A 10 0.80 10.43 2.65
N PHE A 11 0.20 9.55 3.43
CA PHE A 11 0.33 8.12 3.17
C PHE A 11 -0.31 7.72 1.85
N ILE A 12 -1.46 8.30 1.54
CA ILE A 12 -2.12 8.01 0.27
C ILE A 12 -1.25 8.50 -0.88
N ALA A 13 -0.73 9.71 -0.77
CA ALA A 13 0.14 10.27 -1.79
C ALA A 13 1.42 9.47 -1.92
N LEU A 14 1.98 9.05 -0.81
CA LEU A 14 3.21 8.26 -0.81
C LEU A 14 2.96 6.91 -1.48
N ALA A 15 1.86 6.27 -1.15
CA ALA A 15 1.53 4.99 -1.74
C ALA A 15 1.35 5.12 -3.26
N ALA A 16 0.69 6.17 -3.70
CA ALA A 16 0.51 6.41 -5.12
C ALA A 16 1.83 6.64 -5.82
N SER A 17 2.71 7.41 -5.19
CA SER A 17 4.03 7.68 -5.74
C SER A 17 4.85 6.42 -5.86
N LEU A 18 4.82 5.59 -4.83
CA LEU A 18 5.53 4.32 -4.84
C LEU A 18 4.97 3.39 -5.93
N ALA A 19 3.66 3.38 -6.08
CA ALA A 19 3.03 2.56 -7.10
C ALA A 19 3.53 2.97 -8.50
N ILE A 20 3.63 4.26 -8.74
CA ILE A 20 4.11 4.74 -10.02
C ILE A 20 5.56 4.33 -10.25
N LEU A 21 6.40 4.48 -9.23
CA LEU A 21 7.81 4.09 -9.34
C LEU A 21 7.95 2.61 -9.59
N ILE A 22 7.21 1.80 -8.84
CA ILE A 22 7.25 0.36 -9.01
C ILE A 22 6.78 -0.02 -10.41
N SER A 23 5.74 0.65 -10.90
CA SER A 23 5.20 0.33 -12.22
C SER A 23 6.20 0.58 -13.34
N GLN A 24 7.20 1.42 -13.11
CA GLN A 24 8.23 1.69 -14.10
C GLN A 24 9.32 0.64 -14.11
N GLU A 25 9.44 -0.13 -13.03
CA GLU A 25 10.53 -1.10 -12.89
C GLU A 25 10.11 -2.52 -13.24
N PHE A 26 8.82 -2.81 -13.19
CA PHE A 26 8.32 -4.17 -13.32
C PHE A 26 7.35 -4.27 -14.49
N GLU A 27 7.28 -5.47 -15.05
CA GLU A 27 6.34 -5.74 -16.12
C GLU A 27 4.94 -5.98 -15.54
N THR A 28 3.95 -5.95 -16.42
CA THR A 28 2.55 -6.07 -16.00
C THR A 28 2.29 -7.32 -15.18
N ASP A 29 2.85 -8.45 -15.61
CA ASP A 29 2.66 -9.71 -14.88
C ASP A 29 3.22 -9.61 -13.47
N GLU A 30 4.39 -9.01 -13.35
CA GLU A 30 5.02 -8.83 -12.05
C GLU A 30 4.23 -7.90 -11.17
N LEU A 31 3.66 -6.85 -11.76
CA LEU A 31 2.85 -5.90 -11.02
C LEU A 31 1.59 -6.57 -10.49
N ASN A 32 0.99 -7.46 -11.28
CA ASN A 32 -0.19 -8.17 -10.82
C ASN A 32 0.13 -9.06 -9.63
N ILE A 33 1.27 -9.73 -9.68
CA ILE A 33 1.69 -10.58 -8.56
C ILE A 33 1.96 -9.74 -7.33
N LEU A 34 2.65 -8.63 -7.48
CA LEU A 34 2.92 -7.74 -6.36
C LEU A 34 1.64 -7.19 -5.75
N ALA A 35 0.71 -6.78 -6.61
CA ALA A 35 -0.56 -6.25 -6.13
C ALA A 35 -1.32 -7.30 -5.32
N ALA A 36 -1.34 -8.53 -5.80
CA ALA A 36 -2.00 -9.63 -5.09
C ALA A 36 -1.32 -9.89 -3.76
N PHE A 37 0.00 -9.87 -3.73
CA PHE A 37 0.74 -10.08 -2.49
C PHE A 37 0.43 -8.99 -1.47
N PHE A 38 0.49 -7.75 -1.90
CA PHE A 38 0.24 -6.63 -0.99
C PHE A 38 -1.20 -6.61 -0.51
N SER A 39 -2.14 -7.00 -1.36
CA SER A 39 -3.54 -7.10 -0.94
C SER A 39 -3.72 -8.15 0.14
N ALA A 40 -3.11 -9.30 -0.04
CA ALA A 40 -3.18 -10.38 0.97
C ALA A 40 -2.51 -9.94 2.25
N LEU A 41 -1.36 -9.27 2.13
CA LEU A 41 -0.65 -8.78 3.30
C LEU A 41 -1.49 -7.76 4.06
N ALA A 42 -2.10 -6.83 3.35
CA ALA A 42 -2.93 -5.81 3.98
C ALA A 42 -4.13 -6.44 4.68
N ASP A 43 -4.75 -7.42 4.04
CA ASP A 43 -5.89 -8.12 4.64
C ASP A 43 -5.48 -8.84 5.91
N ASN A 44 -4.35 -9.52 5.88
CA ASN A 44 -3.87 -10.25 7.05
C ASN A 44 -3.55 -9.31 8.19
N ILE A 45 -2.93 -8.17 7.87
CA ILE A 45 -2.63 -7.18 8.90
C ILE A 45 -3.92 -6.66 9.51
N ALA A 46 -4.93 -6.40 8.70
CA ALA A 46 -6.21 -5.91 9.20
C ALA A 46 -6.87 -6.93 10.12
N ILE A 47 -6.80 -8.21 9.77
CA ILE A 47 -7.37 -9.26 10.60
C ILE A 47 -6.65 -9.31 11.93
N ILE A 48 -5.33 -9.28 11.91
CA ILE A 48 -4.54 -9.32 13.13
C ILE A 48 -4.84 -8.10 13.99
N ALA A 49 -4.94 -6.93 13.35
CA ALA A 49 -5.22 -5.70 14.08
C ALA A 49 -6.56 -5.75 14.77
N SER A 50 -7.57 -6.33 14.12
CA SER A 50 -8.89 -6.41 14.74
C SER A 50 -8.96 -7.49 15.82
N SER A 51 -8.01 -8.42 15.82
CA SER A 51 -7.94 -9.46 16.86
C SER A 51 -7.28 -8.96 18.14
N LYS A 52 -6.52 -7.91 18.03
CA LYS A 52 -5.86 -7.36 19.20
C LYS A 52 -6.80 -6.47 19.96
#